data_aaf0df85e75532ed8b2c8f4a03cfbb97
#
_entry.id   aaf0df85e75532ed8b2c8f4a03cfbb97
#
_cell.length_a   1.000
_cell.length_b   1.000
_cell.length_c   1.000
_cell.angle_alpha   90.00
_cell.angle_beta   90.00
_cell.angle_gamma   90.00
#
_symmetry.space_group_name_H-M   'P 1'
#
loop_
_entity.id
_entity.type
_entity.pdbx_description
1 polymer ?
#
loop_
_entity_poly.entity_id
_entity_poly.type
_entity_poly.pdbx_seq_one_letter_code
_entity_poly.pdbx_strand_id
1 'polypeptide(L)'
;MGCHPDAVSIFLYRRDHAMKRAASILLSVLLVILLTVPSFASSSFRSTAPVLSRLLRLDLFSFLQWDMRMIRMPLVWDSGPTGSGVRIGIIDSGISAKTRDLDPERILPGIDFVSGGDALTDSSGHGTFIAGIIGAARHNGFGVSGIAPDAVLISMKTSVHKRSEVHHVADAIRSCVDDYQCAVINLSSSSVETSDVLSDAIRYADEKGVIIVCPVGNDGNETLNYPAACDETIGVGAVDSHKNISSFSNYNESVFIVAPGEETVSLSCSRYGIRFRNGTSYAAPFVTGLAALLKERYPQMTRTDFCEILKQSSLDLGKEGYDPYFGWGLIQADVALHAAEEFF
;
A
#
# COMPACT_ATOMS: atom_id res chain seq x y z
N MET A 1 -8.64 6.97 45.11
CA MET A 1 -8.03 7.61 43.93
C MET A 1 -8.59 6.87 42.72
N GLY A 2 -9.58 7.49 42.06
CA GLY A 2 -10.25 6.87 40.90
C GLY A 2 -9.40 7.06 39.65
N CYS A 3 -9.09 5.97 38.95
CA CYS A 3 -8.51 6.03 37.61
C CYS A 3 -9.57 6.59 36.65
N HIS A 4 -9.33 7.79 36.14
CA HIS A 4 -10.05 8.28 34.96
C HIS A 4 -9.60 7.44 33.74
N PRO A 5 -10.52 6.92 32.93
CA PRO A 5 -10.16 6.28 31.69
C PRO A 5 -9.53 7.31 30.75
N ASP A 6 -8.36 6.98 30.18
CA ASP A 6 -7.62 7.83 29.27
C ASP A 6 -8.48 8.23 28.06
N ALA A 7 -8.31 9.48 27.60
CA ALA A 7 -9.05 10.05 26.47
C ALA A 7 -8.96 9.17 25.21
N VAL A 8 -7.85 8.46 25.03
CA VAL A 8 -7.63 7.47 23.96
C VAL A 8 -8.59 6.29 24.05
N SER A 9 -8.84 5.76 25.26
CA SER A 9 -9.76 4.64 25.48
C SER A 9 -11.21 5.05 25.17
N ILE A 10 -11.60 6.27 25.52
CA ILE A 10 -12.95 6.82 25.25
C ILE A 10 -13.13 7.07 23.75
N PHE A 11 -12.09 7.56 23.07
CA PHE A 11 -12.10 7.81 21.63
C PHE A 11 -12.21 6.48 20.83
N LEU A 12 -11.43 5.47 21.18
CA LEU A 12 -11.48 4.13 20.56
C LEU A 12 -12.83 3.46 20.80
N TYR A 13 -13.40 3.58 22.01
CA TYR A 13 -14.72 3.04 22.34
C TYR A 13 -15.86 3.71 21.55
N ARG A 14 -15.83 5.04 21.39
CA ARG A 14 -16.82 5.80 20.59
C ARG A 14 -16.73 5.43 19.10
N ARG A 15 -15.53 5.19 18.61
CA ARG A 15 -15.28 4.84 17.20
C ARG A 15 -15.73 3.41 16.88
N ASP A 16 -15.50 2.45 17.78
CA ASP A 16 -15.99 1.07 17.65
C ASP A 16 -17.54 1.03 17.64
N HIS A 17 -18.19 1.85 18.46
CA HIS A 17 -19.65 2.03 18.44
C HIS A 17 -20.18 2.70 17.18
N ALA A 18 -19.48 3.68 16.63
CA ALA A 18 -19.87 4.33 15.39
C ALA A 18 -19.74 3.38 14.19
N MET A 19 -18.68 2.58 14.12
CA MET A 19 -18.50 1.54 13.09
C MET A 19 -19.57 0.44 13.19
N LYS A 20 -19.87 -0.04 14.39
CA LYS A 20 -20.94 -1.03 14.61
C LYS A 20 -22.31 -0.48 14.21
N ARG A 21 -22.59 0.80 14.48
CA ARG A 21 -23.82 1.47 14.03
C ARG A 21 -23.87 1.64 12.52
N ALA A 22 -22.78 2.05 11.87
CA ALA A 22 -22.71 2.17 10.41
C ALA A 22 -22.89 0.82 9.72
N ALA A 23 -22.24 -0.23 10.21
CA ALA A 23 -22.40 -1.59 9.71
C ALA A 23 -23.85 -2.11 9.91
N SER A 24 -24.46 -1.81 11.06
CA SER A 24 -25.86 -2.19 11.35
C SER A 24 -26.85 -1.44 10.45
N ILE A 25 -26.62 -0.15 10.19
CA ILE A 25 -27.46 0.64 9.27
C ILE A 25 -27.32 0.12 7.84
N LEU A 26 -26.10 -0.17 7.38
CA LEU A 26 -25.85 -0.74 6.05
C LEU A 26 -26.55 -2.10 5.88
N LEU A 27 -26.44 -2.98 6.90
CA LEU A 27 -27.10 -4.27 6.91
C LEU A 27 -28.64 -4.13 6.91
N SER A 28 -29.16 -3.15 7.64
CA SER A 28 -30.60 -2.86 7.69
C SER A 28 -31.10 -2.31 6.35
N VAL A 29 -30.36 -1.44 5.68
CA VAL A 29 -30.67 -0.91 4.35
C VAL A 29 -30.60 -2.03 3.31
N LEU A 30 -29.61 -2.90 3.38
CA LEU A 30 -29.50 -4.07 2.50
C LEU A 30 -30.67 -5.05 2.71
N LEU A 31 -31.07 -5.26 3.96
CA LEU A 31 -32.21 -6.11 4.32
C LEU A 31 -33.54 -5.52 3.84
N VAL A 32 -33.72 -4.20 3.96
CA VAL A 32 -34.90 -3.49 3.43
C VAL A 32 -34.96 -3.59 1.92
N ILE A 33 -33.84 -3.40 1.21
CA ILE A 33 -33.77 -3.57 -0.25
C ILE A 33 -34.12 -5.01 -0.64
N LEU A 34 -33.59 -6.02 0.08
CA LEU A 34 -33.89 -7.44 -0.16
C LEU A 34 -35.35 -7.80 0.14
N LEU A 35 -35.99 -7.15 1.11
CA LEU A 35 -37.38 -7.43 1.52
C LEU A 35 -38.40 -6.65 0.68
N THR A 36 -38.03 -5.52 0.07
CA THR A 36 -38.93 -4.71 -0.75
C THR A 36 -38.98 -5.10 -2.23
N VAL A 37 -38.04 -5.94 -2.69
CA VAL A 37 -37.95 -6.41 -4.09
C VAL A 37 -39.01 -7.48 -4.49
N PRO A 38 -39.66 -8.26 -3.60
CA PRO A 38 -40.54 -9.35 -4.01
C PRO A 38 -41.92 -8.93 -4.58
N SER A 39 -42.30 -7.65 -4.52
CA SER A 39 -43.69 -7.27 -4.86
C SER A 39 -43.94 -6.74 -6.29
N PHE A 40 -42.91 -6.64 -7.12
CA PHE A 40 -43.04 -6.21 -8.52
C PHE A 40 -42.41 -7.21 -9.50
N ALA A 41 -42.91 -8.43 -9.49
CA ALA A 41 -42.49 -9.42 -10.47
C ALA A 41 -43.45 -9.44 -11.65
N SER A 42 -43.01 -8.97 -12.82
CA SER A 42 -43.22 -9.68 -14.09
C SER A 42 -42.59 -9.07 -15.34
N SER A 43 -42.12 -7.83 -15.38
CA SER A 43 -41.54 -7.30 -16.63
C SER A 43 -40.25 -6.46 -16.51
N SER A 44 -39.87 -6.05 -15.30
CA SER A 44 -38.74 -5.15 -15.06
C SER A 44 -37.44 -5.86 -14.60
N PHE A 45 -37.44 -7.17 -14.42
CA PHE A 45 -36.33 -7.93 -13.84
C PHE A 45 -35.09 -8.01 -14.73
N ARG A 46 -35.23 -7.84 -16.05
CA ARG A 46 -34.08 -7.85 -17.00
C ARG A 46 -33.22 -6.60 -16.92
N SER A 47 -33.74 -5.49 -16.41
CA SER A 47 -33.02 -4.21 -16.30
C SER A 47 -32.23 -4.04 -14.98
N THR A 48 -32.59 -4.76 -13.90
CA THR A 48 -31.99 -4.62 -12.59
C THR A 48 -30.86 -5.62 -12.33
N ALA A 49 -30.80 -6.71 -13.07
CA ALA A 49 -29.78 -7.74 -12.93
C ALA A 49 -28.33 -7.20 -13.06
N PRO A 50 -27.99 -6.32 -14.02
CA PRO A 50 -26.65 -5.77 -14.12
C PRO A 50 -26.32 -4.82 -12.97
N VAL A 51 -27.28 -4.07 -12.43
CA VAL A 51 -27.07 -3.18 -11.28
C VAL A 51 -26.83 -4.01 -10.01
N LEU A 52 -27.63 -5.04 -9.80
CA LEU A 52 -27.50 -5.92 -8.63
C LEU A 52 -26.19 -6.71 -8.69
N SER A 53 -25.78 -7.21 -9.86
CA SER A 53 -24.51 -7.90 -10.04
C SER A 53 -23.30 -6.98 -9.81
N ARG A 54 -23.42 -5.70 -10.16
CA ARG A 54 -22.38 -4.69 -9.91
C ARG A 54 -22.30 -4.34 -8.42
N LEU A 55 -23.45 -4.22 -7.73
CA LEU A 55 -23.50 -3.99 -6.27
C LEU A 55 -22.91 -5.16 -5.47
N LEU A 56 -23.16 -6.40 -5.90
CA LEU A 56 -22.63 -7.62 -5.26
C LEU A 56 -21.13 -7.81 -5.48
N ARG A 57 -20.51 -7.07 -6.37
CA ARG A 57 -19.06 -7.08 -6.64
C ARG A 57 -18.31 -5.91 -6.02
N LEU A 58 -18.99 -4.99 -5.31
CA LEU A 58 -18.31 -3.91 -4.60
C LEU A 58 -17.53 -4.49 -3.42
N ASP A 59 -16.28 -4.11 -3.31
CA ASP A 59 -15.45 -4.49 -2.16
C ASP A 59 -16.00 -3.82 -0.91
N LEU A 60 -16.37 -4.64 0.08
CA LEU A 60 -17.25 -4.25 1.18
C LEU A 60 -16.73 -3.07 2.00
N PHE A 61 -15.40 -2.91 2.09
CA PHE A 61 -14.76 -1.86 2.88
C PHE A 61 -14.06 -0.79 2.06
N SER A 62 -14.20 -0.82 0.72
CA SER A 62 -13.60 0.20 -0.17
C SER A 62 -14.09 1.62 0.13
N PHE A 63 -15.29 1.78 0.70
CA PHE A 63 -15.80 3.08 1.13
C PHE A 63 -14.99 3.70 2.29
N LEU A 64 -14.25 2.90 3.06
CA LEU A 64 -13.37 3.37 4.12
C LEU A 64 -12.01 3.85 3.59
N GLN A 65 -11.65 3.47 2.36
CA GLN A 65 -10.37 3.81 1.71
C GLN A 65 -10.40 5.26 1.21
N TRP A 66 -10.31 6.22 2.15
CA TRP A 66 -10.16 7.63 1.85
C TRP A 66 -8.83 7.91 1.11
N ASP A 67 -7.82 7.13 1.45
CA ASP A 67 -6.48 7.11 0.92
C ASP A 67 -6.46 6.89 -0.61
N MET A 68 -7.15 5.86 -1.09
CA MET A 68 -7.28 5.57 -2.53
C MET A 68 -7.97 6.72 -3.29
N ARG A 69 -8.95 7.38 -2.66
CA ARG A 69 -9.61 8.55 -3.28
C ARG A 69 -8.69 9.76 -3.31
N MET A 70 -7.86 9.96 -2.29
CA MET A 70 -6.92 11.07 -2.21
C MET A 70 -5.87 11.02 -3.32
N ILE A 71 -5.38 9.84 -3.65
CA ILE A 71 -4.43 9.62 -4.75
C ILE A 71 -5.14 9.38 -6.10
N ARG A 72 -6.45 9.57 -6.18
CA ARG A 72 -7.28 9.50 -7.38
C ARG A 72 -7.34 8.12 -8.06
N MET A 73 -7.06 7.04 -7.32
CA MET A 73 -7.13 5.66 -7.83
C MET A 73 -8.47 5.29 -8.47
N PRO A 74 -9.66 5.74 -7.97
CA PRO A 74 -10.92 5.43 -8.64
C PRO A 74 -10.99 5.84 -10.12
N LEU A 75 -10.21 6.83 -10.55
CA LEU A 75 -10.14 7.25 -11.97
C LEU A 75 -9.30 6.31 -12.82
N VAL A 76 -8.42 5.52 -12.20
CA VAL A 76 -7.55 4.54 -12.86
C VAL A 76 -8.21 3.16 -12.93
N TRP A 77 -8.91 2.77 -11.88
CA TRP A 77 -9.39 1.40 -11.70
C TRP A 77 -10.32 0.87 -12.79
N ASP A 78 -11.10 1.72 -13.45
CA ASP A 78 -12.12 1.27 -14.42
C ASP A 78 -11.55 0.92 -15.80
N SER A 79 -10.41 1.49 -16.18
CA SER A 79 -9.84 1.33 -17.52
C SER A 79 -8.30 1.38 -17.57
N GLY A 80 -7.67 1.59 -16.42
CA GLY A 80 -6.21 1.68 -16.31
C GLY A 80 -5.52 0.32 -16.16
N PRO A 81 -4.20 0.32 -16.02
CA PRO A 81 -3.42 -0.87 -15.70
C PRO A 81 -3.78 -1.41 -14.31
N THR A 82 -3.51 -2.68 -14.09
CA THR A 82 -3.84 -3.43 -12.87
C THR A 82 -2.62 -4.05 -12.19
N GLY A 83 -1.44 -3.83 -12.73
CA GLY A 83 -0.18 -4.46 -12.31
C GLY A 83 0.04 -5.84 -12.93
N SER A 84 -0.75 -6.21 -13.96
CA SER A 84 -0.68 -7.52 -14.60
C SER A 84 0.71 -7.81 -15.15
N GLY A 85 1.25 -9.00 -14.83
CA GLY A 85 2.59 -9.42 -15.24
C GLY A 85 3.74 -8.80 -14.43
N VAL A 86 3.48 -7.85 -13.54
CA VAL A 86 4.50 -7.21 -12.70
C VAL A 86 4.69 -7.99 -11.41
N ARG A 87 5.95 -8.29 -11.07
CA ARG A 87 6.34 -8.92 -9.80
C ARG A 87 6.85 -7.88 -8.82
N ILE A 88 6.32 -7.92 -7.60
CA ILE A 88 6.63 -6.99 -6.52
C ILE A 88 7.20 -7.76 -5.34
N GLY A 89 8.44 -7.49 -4.96
CA GLY A 89 9.03 -7.99 -3.73
C GLY A 89 8.51 -7.20 -2.51
N ILE A 90 7.96 -7.88 -1.52
CA ILE A 90 7.59 -7.29 -0.23
C ILE A 90 8.55 -7.80 0.82
N ILE A 91 9.55 -6.99 1.16
CA ILE A 91 10.58 -7.29 2.16
C ILE A 91 10.08 -6.79 3.51
N ASP A 92 9.54 -7.71 4.33
CA ASP A 92 8.81 -7.36 5.54
C ASP A 92 8.72 -8.53 6.54
N SER A 93 7.62 -8.64 7.29
CA SER A 93 7.34 -9.68 8.28
C SER A 93 6.67 -10.94 7.70
N GLY A 94 6.57 -11.02 6.38
CA GLY A 94 5.83 -12.05 5.66
C GLY A 94 4.45 -11.59 5.19
N ILE A 95 3.75 -12.45 4.44
CA ILE A 95 2.37 -12.23 3.99
C ILE A 95 1.52 -13.40 4.49
N SER A 96 0.39 -13.12 5.13
CA SER A 96 -0.50 -14.18 5.60
C SER A 96 -1.34 -14.75 4.47
N ALA A 97 -1.12 -16.01 4.11
CA ALA A 97 -1.95 -16.74 3.16
C ALA A 97 -3.40 -17.00 3.66
N LYS A 98 -3.72 -16.63 4.92
CA LYS A 98 -5.06 -16.82 5.51
C LYS A 98 -6.07 -15.78 5.08
N THR A 99 -5.62 -14.59 4.62
CA THR A 99 -6.53 -13.53 4.20
C THR A 99 -7.22 -13.91 2.90
N ARG A 100 -8.55 -13.70 2.85
CA ARG A 100 -9.37 -14.03 1.68
C ARG A 100 -9.23 -13.01 0.55
N ASP A 101 -8.79 -11.81 0.88
CA ASP A 101 -8.78 -10.66 -0.02
C ASP A 101 -7.49 -10.51 -0.83
N LEU A 102 -6.57 -11.45 -0.67
CA LEU A 102 -5.42 -11.62 -1.55
C LEU A 102 -5.64 -12.88 -2.39
N ASP A 103 -5.45 -12.77 -3.68
CA ASP A 103 -5.55 -13.91 -4.59
C ASP A 103 -4.36 -14.87 -4.35
N PRO A 104 -4.60 -16.10 -3.90
CA PRO A 104 -3.51 -17.04 -3.60
C PRO A 104 -2.67 -17.41 -4.82
N GLU A 105 -3.20 -17.26 -6.05
CA GLU A 105 -2.45 -17.52 -7.29
C GLU A 105 -1.46 -16.38 -7.61
N ARG A 106 -1.62 -15.23 -6.97
CA ARG A 106 -0.78 -14.04 -7.15
C ARG A 106 0.17 -13.78 -6.00
N ILE A 107 0.20 -14.64 -4.98
CA ILE A 107 1.15 -14.55 -3.88
C ILE A 107 2.10 -15.74 -3.99
N LEU A 108 3.37 -15.44 -4.27
CA LEU A 108 4.38 -16.49 -4.29
C LEU A 108 5.06 -16.57 -2.92
N PRO A 109 5.25 -17.78 -2.39
CA PRO A 109 6.13 -17.97 -1.25
C PRO A 109 7.55 -17.63 -1.71
N GLY A 110 8.07 -16.53 -1.17
CA GLY A 110 9.46 -16.17 -1.35
C GLY A 110 10.34 -16.93 -0.35
N ILE A 111 11.13 -16.18 0.41
CA ILE A 111 12.09 -16.77 1.37
C ILE A 111 11.81 -16.22 2.77
N ASP A 112 11.74 -17.09 3.77
CA ASP A 112 11.80 -16.73 5.19
C ASP A 112 13.28 -16.75 5.65
N PHE A 113 13.92 -15.59 5.65
CA PHE A 113 15.32 -15.43 6.07
C PHE A 113 15.49 -15.52 7.59
N VAL A 114 14.41 -15.47 8.36
CA VAL A 114 14.47 -15.49 9.83
C VAL A 114 14.44 -16.92 10.37
N SER A 115 13.55 -17.75 9.84
CA SER A 115 13.35 -19.11 10.37
C SER A 115 13.63 -20.22 9.34
N GLY A 116 13.85 -19.87 8.08
CA GLY A 116 13.99 -20.85 6.99
C GLY A 116 12.69 -21.58 6.69
N GLY A 117 11.55 -21.07 7.18
CA GLY A 117 10.24 -21.66 6.98
C GLY A 117 9.46 -21.02 5.84
N ASP A 118 8.14 -21.05 5.97
CA ASP A 118 7.19 -20.50 4.99
C ASP A 118 7.03 -18.98 5.17
N ALA A 119 7.43 -18.20 4.17
CA ALA A 119 7.28 -16.75 4.13
C ALA A 119 5.80 -16.30 4.00
N LEU A 120 4.86 -17.22 3.77
CA LEU A 120 3.41 -16.96 3.76
C LEU A 120 2.78 -16.98 5.16
N THR A 121 3.61 -16.82 6.18
CA THR A 121 3.20 -16.62 7.58
C THR A 121 3.59 -15.23 8.05
N ASP A 122 2.65 -14.52 8.64
CA ASP A 122 2.88 -13.18 9.19
C ASP A 122 2.27 -13.08 10.59
N SER A 123 3.12 -13.02 11.60
CA SER A 123 2.69 -12.91 13.01
C SER A 123 2.44 -11.46 13.45
N SER A 124 3.06 -10.49 12.79
CA SER A 124 2.92 -9.06 13.10
C SER A 124 1.74 -8.41 12.39
N GLY A 125 1.40 -8.93 11.22
CA GLY A 125 0.41 -8.37 10.30
C GLY A 125 0.88 -7.11 9.59
N HIS A 126 2.17 -6.79 9.63
CA HIS A 126 2.71 -5.61 8.99
C HIS A 126 2.83 -5.82 7.47
N GLY A 127 3.52 -6.86 7.03
CA GLY A 127 3.66 -7.19 5.62
C GLY A 127 2.34 -7.56 4.93
N THR A 128 1.42 -8.23 5.66
CA THR A 128 0.07 -8.50 5.16
C THR A 128 -0.72 -7.22 4.92
N PHE A 129 -0.57 -6.22 5.78
CA PHE A 129 -1.22 -4.92 5.62
C PHE A 129 -0.70 -4.20 4.37
N ILE A 130 0.62 -4.20 4.16
CA ILE A 130 1.29 -3.64 2.98
C ILE A 130 0.84 -4.36 1.71
N ALA A 131 0.83 -5.70 1.74
CA ALA A 131 0.34 -6.52 0.63
C ALA A 131 -1.10 -6.15 0.23
N GLY A 132 -1.96 -5.85 1.21
CA GLY A 132 -3.33 -5.42 0.96
C GLY A 132 -3.45 -4.05 0.29
N ILE A 133 -2.61 -3.06 0.65
CA ILE A 133 -2.59 -1.76 -0.03
C ILE A 133 -2.17 -1.94 -1.50
N ILE A 134 -1.17 -2.77 -1.76
CA ILE A 134 -0.65 -3.00 -3.11
C ILE A 134 -1.61 -3.84 -3.94
N GLY A 135 -2.00 -5.02 -3.45
CA GLY A 135 -2.56 -6.08 -4.29
C GLY A 135 -3.82 -6.75 -3.76
N ALA A 136 -4.61 -6.13 -2.83
CA ALA A 136 -5.91 -6.68 -2.49
C ALA A 136 -6.78 -6.81 -3.74
N ALA A 137 -7.48 -7.95 -3.85
CA ALA A 137 -8.30 -8.28 -5.01
C ALA A 137 -9.48 -7.31 -5.13
N ARG A 138 -9.79 -6.89 -6.35
CA ARG A 138 -10.90 -5.98 -6.63
C ARG A 138 -12.12 -6.73 -7.16
N HIS A 139 -13.30 -6.15 -6.91
CA HIS A 139 -14.58 -6.65 -7.41
C HIS A 139 -14.90 -8.09 -6.98
N ASN A 140 -14.38 -8.49 -5.83
CA ASN A 140 -14.61 -9.81 -5.23
C ASN A 140 -15.78 -9.81 -4.23
N GLY A 141 -16.40 -8.66 -3.99
CA GLY A 141 -17.52 -8.45 -3.05
C GLY A 141 -17.08 -8.48 -1.59
N PHE A 142 -15.79 -8.33 -1.32
CA PHE A 142 -15.23 -8.47 0.01
C PHE A 142 -14.04 -7.52 0.21
N GLY A 143 -13.70 -7.18 1.46
CA GLY A 143 -12.46 -6.52 1.87
C GLY A 143 -12.27 -5.11 1.31
N VAL A 144 -11.04 -4.83 0.90
CA VAL A 144 -10.56 -3.56 0.37
C VAL A 144 -10.10 -3.73 -1.08
N SER A 145 -9.81 -2.63 -1.77
CA SER A 145 -9.26 -2.66 -3.14
C SER A 145 -7.78 -2.30 -3.13
N GLY A 146 -6.93 -3.11 -3.74
CA GLY A 146 -5.52 -2.80 -3.95
C GLY A 146 -5.27 -1.85 -5.12
N ILE A 147 -4.09 -1.25 -5.17
CA ILE A 147 -3.66 -0.35 -6.27
C ILE A 147 -3.37 -1.17 -7.52
N ALA A 148 -2.59 -2.24 -7.38
CA ALA A 148 -2.16 -3.14 -8.44
C ALA A 148 -2.69 -4.57 -8.15
N PRO A 149 -4.01 -4.81 -8.26
CA PRO A 149 -4.66 -6.05 -7.81
C PRO A 149 -4.24 -7.28 -8.61
N ASP A 150 -3.69 -7.08 -9.79
CA ASP A 150 -3.24 -8.15 -10.69
C ASP A 150 -1.71 -8.36 -10.67
N ALA A 151 -0.98 -7.62 -9.84
CA ALA A 151 0.44 -7.84 -9.63
C ALA A 151 0.71 -9.15 -8.86
N VAL A 152 1.87 -9.76 -9.11
CA VAL A 152 2.34 -10.92 -8.36
C VAL A 152 3.18 -10.45 -7.18
N LEU A 153 2.77 -10.77 -5.97
CA LEU A 153 3.44 -10.40 -4.73
C LEU A 153 4.38 -11.52 -4.28
N ILE A 154 5.64 -11.18 -4.05
CA ILE A 154 6.67 -12.10 -3.55
C ILE A 154 6.92 -11.79 -2.08
N SER A 155 6.62 -12.75 -1.20
CA SER A 155 6.81 -12.58 0.24
C SER A 155 8.26 -12.83 0.64
N MET A 156 9.00 -11.80 1.02
CA MET A 156 10.37 -11.88 1.54
C MET A 156 10.36 -11.55 3.03
N LYS A 157 10.39 -12.58 3.87
CA LYS A 157 10.29 -12.39 5.31
C LYS A 157 11.68 -12.21 5.92
N THR A 158 11.96 -10.98 6.31
CA THR A 158 13.24 -10.58 6.93
C THR A 158 13.10 -10.18 8.39
N SER A 159 11.87 -9.99 8.89
CA SER A 159 11.65 -9.50 10.24
C SER A 159 10.64 -10.31 11.04
N VAL A 160 10.90 -10.37 12.35
CA VAL A 160 9.92 -10.71 13.37
C VAL A 160 9.98 -9.61 14.42
N HIS A 161 8.81 -9.10 14.85
CA HIS A 161 8.74 -8.03 15.86
C HIS A 161 9.47 -6.72 15.48
N LYS A 162 9.40 -6.29 14.21
CA LYS A 162 9.95 -5.03 13.68
C LYS A 162 11.50 -4.93 13.65
N ARG A 163 12.22 -6.01 13.80
CA ARG A 163 13.68 -6.03 13.64
C ARG A 163 14.05 -6.93 12.47
N SER A 164 14.87 -6.40 11.57
CA SER A 164 15.48 -7.13 10.46
C SER A 164 16.99 -7.12 10.63
N GLU A 165 17.62 -8.24 10.37
CA GLU A 165 19.07 -8.30 10.22
C GLU A 165 19.44 -7.72 8.85
N VAL A 166 20.44 -6.86 8.79
CA VAL A 166 20.85 -6.16 7.55
C VAL A 166 21.19 -7.14 6.44
N HIS A 167 21.87 -8.25 6.76
CA HIS A 167 22.20 -9.27 5.77
C HIS A 167 20.97 -9.92 5.17
N HIS A 168 19.94 -10.23 5.99
CA HIS A 168 18.68 -10.80 5.49
C HIS A 168 17.99 -9.85 4.50
N VAL A 169 18.03 -8.53 4.76
CA VAL A 169 17.47 -7.53 3.86
C VAL A 169 18.24 -7.47 2.54
N ALA A 170 19.58 -7.46 2.61
CA ALA A 170 20.42 -7.44 1.42
C ALA A 170 20.25 -8.70 0.56
N ASP A 171 20.19 -9.88 1.18
CA ASP A 171 19.94 -11.14 0.50
C ASP A 171 18.54 -11.19 -0.11
N ALA A 172 17.54 -10.66 0.60
CA ALA A 172 16.16 -10.55 0.08
C ALA A 172 16.09 -9.64 -1.16
N ILE A 173 16.80 -8.50 -1.17
CA ILE A 173 16.90 -7.62 -2.35
C ILE A 173 17.49 -8.39 -3.53
N ARG A 174 18.63 -9.08 -3.33
CA ARG A 174 19.27 -9.86 -4.40
C ARG A 174 18.38 -10.96 -4.92
N SER A 175 17.72 -11.72 -4.02
CA SER A 175 16.77 -12.76 -4.44
C SER A 175 15.57 -12.17 -5.20
N CYS A 176 15.05 -11.00 -4.80
CA CYS A 176 14.01 -10.30 -5.58
C CYS A 176 14.46 -10.03 -7.02
N VAL A 177 15.73 -9.63 -7.21
CA VAL A 177 16.30 -9.35 -8.53
C VAL A 177 16.55 -10.63 -9.32
N ASP A 178 17.31 -11.56 -8.76
CA ASP A 178 17.90 -12.70 -9.48
C ASP A 178 16.93 -13.87 -9.63
N ASP A 179 16.28 -14.26 -8.53
CA ASP A 179 15.44 -15.46 -8.47
C ASP A 179 13.99 -15.16 -8.88
N TYR A 180 13.46 -14.02 -8.43
CA TYR A 180 12.06 -13.68 -8.62
C TYR A 180 11.80 -12.65 -9.72
N GLN A 181 12.83 -11.99 -10.25
CA GLN A 181 12.72 -11.01 -11.32
C GLN A 181 11.67 -9.92 -10.99
N CYS A 182 11.72 -9.40 -9.78
CA CYS A 182 10.84 -8.33 -9.35
C CYS A 182 11.17 -7.04 -10.12
N ALA A 183 10.14 -6.32 -10.54
CA ALA A 183 10.29 -5.01 -11.17
C ALA A 183 10.27 -3.87 -10.13
N VAL A 184 9.63 -4.12 -8.98
CA VAL A 184 9.51 -3.16 -7.88
C VAL A 184 9.72 -3.90 -6.55
N ILE A 185 10.33 -3.24 -5.58
CA ILE A 185 10.48 -3.74 -4.21
C ILE A 185 9.89 -2.71 -3.25
N ASN A 186 8.98 -3.15 -2.39
CA ASN A 186 8.57 -2.41 -1.20
C ASN A 186 9.43 -2.87 -0.03
N LEU A 187 10.27 -1.99 0.47
CA LEU A 187 11.19 -2.29 1.57
C LEU A 187 10.83 -1.45 2.79
N SER A 188 10.02 -2.01 3.69
CA SER A 188 9.49 -1.32 4.88
C SER A 188 10.36 -1.55 6.12
N SER A 189 11.67 -1.49 5.95
CA SER A 189 12.67 -1.53 7.02
C SER A 189 13.40 -0.21 7.10
N SER A 190 13.79 0.22 8.29
CA SER A 190 14.55 1.46 8.50
C SER A 190 15.57 1.32 9.61
N SER A 191 16.72 1.98 9.43
CA SER A 191 17.81 2.12 10.41
C SER A 191 18.41 3.50 10.27
N VAL A 192 18.92 4.05 11.38
CA VAL A 192 19.72 5.28 11.37
C VAL A 192 21.18 5.04 10.95
N GLU A 193 21.58 3.79 10.90
CA GLU A 193 22.94 3.39 10.51
C GLU A 193 22.99 2.93 9.06
N THR A 194 24.04 3.32 8.36
CA THR A 194 24.35 2.84 7.01
C THR A 194 25.00 1.47 7.06
N SER A 195 24.92 0.73 5.96
CA SER A 195 25.61 -0.57 5.82
C SER A 195 26.04 -0.75 4.37
N ASP A 196 27.33 -0.98 4.16
CA ASP A 196 27.90 -1.22 2.84
C ASP A 196 27.19 -2.40 2.13
N VAL A 197 26.91 -3.48 2.89
CA VAL A 197 26.23 -4.68 2.35
C VAL A 197 24.83 -4.34 1.82
N LEU A 198 24.08 -3.50 2.54
CA LEU A 198 22.76 -3.06 2.13
C LEU A 198 22.84 -2.09 0.95
N SER A 199 23.74 -1.11 1.01
CA SER A 199 23.93 -0.14 -0.07
C SER A 199 24.37 -0.80 -1.37
N ASP A 200 25.23 -1.81 -1.32
CA ASP A 200 25.64 -2.59 -2.49
C ASP A 200 24.49 -3.40 -3.08
N ALA A 201 23.60 -3.97 -2.25
CA ALA A 201 22.43 -4.69 -2.73
C ALA A 201 21.40 -3.74 -3.38
N ILE A 202 21.22 -2.55 -2.83
CA ILE A 202 20.33 -1.51 -3.35
C ILE A 202 20.85 -1.02 -4.71
N ARG A 203 22.14 -0.66 -4.79
CA ARG A 203 22.77 -0.24 -6.05
C ARG A 203 22.65 -1.32 -7.13
N TYR A 204 22.91 -2.57 -6.77
CA TYR A 204 22.74 -3.71 -7.67
C TYR A 204 21.32 -3.80 -8.23
N ALA A 205 20.30 -3.62 -7.39
CA ALA A 205 18.91 -3.65 -7.83
C ALA A 205 18.57 -2.47 -8.78
N ASP A 206 19.04 -1.26 -8.48
CA ASP A 206 18.87 -0.08 -9.35
C ASP A 206 19.55 -0.28 -10.73
N GLU A 207 20.78 -0.81 -10.75
CA GLU A 207 21.50 -1.18 -12.00
C GLU A 207 20.75 -2.22 -12.84
N LYS A 208 19.94 -3.07 -12.20
CA LYS A 208 19.05 -4.04 -12.87
C LYS A 208 17.69 -3.44 -13.25
N GLY A 209 17.45 -2.16 -12.99
CA GLY A 209 16.21 -1.47 -13.30
C GLY A 209 15.06 -1.78 -12.33
N VAL A 210 15.36 -2.32 -11.15
CA VAL A 210 14.38 -2.56 -10.08
C VAL A 210 14.17 -1.30 -9.26
N ILE A 211 12.93 -0.88 -9.09
CA ILE A 211 12.57 0.31 -8.30
C ILE A 211 12.37 -0.09 -6.83
N ILE A 212 13.15 0.50 -5.92
CA ILE A 212 13.02 0.28 -4.48
C ILE A 212 12.32 1.47 -3.83
N VAL A 213 11.23 1.22 -3.12
CA VAL A 213 10.43 2.22 -2.41
C VAL A 213 10.55 1.98 -0.90
N CYS A 214 10.87 3.05 -0.15
CA CYS A 214 11.18 2.97 1.28
C CYS A 214 10.45 4.06 2.09
N PRO A 215 10.06 3.78 3.34
CA PRO A 215 9.52 4.79 4.26
C PRO A 215 10.66 5.64 4.84
N VAL A 216 10.43 6.95 4.99
CA VAL A 216 11.43 7.89 5.52
C VAL A 216 11.62 7.83 7.04
N GLY A 217 10.76 7.15 7.78
CA GLY A 217 10.82 7.03 9.25
C GLY A 217 9.64 7.67 9.96
N ASN A 218 9.52 7.35 11.26
CA ASN A 218 8.32 7.68 12.05
C ASN A 218 8.66 8.38 13.38
N ASP A 219 9.72 9.19 13.41
CA ASP A 219 10.18 9.89 14.61
C ASP A 219 9.72 11.36 14.65
N GLY A 220 9.11 11.85 13.57
CA GLY A 220 8.60 13.23 13.44
C GLY A 220 9.70 14.28 13.51
N ASN A 221 10.87 13.97 12.99
CA ASN A 221 12.06 14.84 13.06
C ASN A 221 12.90 14.74 11.77
N GLU A 222 14.08 15.40 11.77
CA GLU A 222 14.98 15.49 10.63
C GLU A 222 15.94 14.28 10.49
N THR A 223 15.78 13.23 11.32
CA THR A 223 16.68 12.07 11.28
C THR A 223 16.58 11.36 9.94
N LEU A 224 17.72 11.19 9.27
CA LEU A 224 17.83 10.37 8.08
C LEU A 224 17.70 8.90 8.45
N ASN A 225 16.87 8.18 7.74
CA ASN A 225 16.74 6.74 7.86
C ASN A 225 17.15 6.05 6.56
N TYR A 226 17.89 4.97 6.71
CA TYR A 226 18.30 4.11 5.61
C TYR A 226 17.39 2.87 5.56
N PRO A 227 17.00 2.43 4.37
CA PRO A 227 17.54 2.81 3.05
C PRO A 227 16.87 4.02 2.36
N ALA A 228 15.88 4.68 2.95
CA ALA A 228 15.19 5.80 2.29
C ALA A 228 16.12 6.97 1.90
N ALA A 229 17.25 7.13 2.64
CA ALA A 229 18.27 8.14 2.38
C ALA A 229 19.37 7.68 1.38
N CYS A 230 19.21 6.52 0.74
CA CYS A 230 20.07 6.12 -0.38
C CYS A 230 19.57 6.77 -1.69
N ASP A 231 20.50 7.24 -2.52
CA ASP A 231 20.18 7.90 -3.79
C ASP A 231 19.43 6.98 -4.76
N GLU A 232 19.62 5.67 -4.64
CA GLU A 232 19.02 4.64 -5.49
C GLU A 232 17.65 4.16 -5.00
N THR A 233 17.08 4.81 -3.97
CA THR A 233 15.73 4.48 -3.47
C THR A 233 14.77 5.64 -3.62
N ILE A 234 13.48 5.39 -3.40
CA ILE A 234 12.45 6.42 -3.35
C ILE A 234 11.94 6.51 -1.93
N GLY A 235 12.31 7.58 -1.22
CA GLY A 235 11.85 7.87 0.12
C GLY A 235 10.44 8.44 0.14
N VAL A 236 9.55 7.82 0.94
CA VAL A 236 8.12 8.19 1.01
C VAL A 236 7.76 8.66 2.42
N GLY A 237 7.31 9.91 2.50
CA GLY A 237 6.71 10.50 3.70
C GLY A 237 5.20 10.24 3.79
N ALA A 238 4.59 10.58 4.93
CA ALA A 238 3.20 10.30 5.21
C ALA A 238 2.36 11.57 5.39
N VAL A 239 1.16 11.59 4.80
CA VAL A 239 0.14 12.63 5.01
C VAL A 239 -1.13 12.04 5.63
N ASP A 240 -1.89 12.93 6.33
CA ASP A 240 -3.23 12.65 6.86
C ASP A 240 -4.33 12.84 5.80
N SER A 241 -5.59 12.59 6.18
CA SER A 241 -6.77 12.76 5.30
C SER A 241 -7.08 14.19 4.88
N HIS A 242 -6.40 15.18 5.46
CA HIS A 242 -6.51 16.61 5.13
C HIS A 242 -5.31 17.11 4.32
N LYS A 243 -4.39 16.21 3.92
CA LYS A 243 -3.15 16.51 3.21
C LYS A 243 -2.10 17.27 4.05
N ASN A 244 -2.23 17.24 5.38
CA ASN A 244 -1.16 17.71 6.25
C ASN A 244 -0.10 16.62 6.40
N ILE A 245 1.16 17.04 6.60
CA ILE A 245 2.20 16.09 6.99
C ILE A 245 1.82 15.41 8.31
N SER A 246 1.87 14.09 8.37
CA SER A 246 1.60 13.35 9.60
C SER A 246 2.66 13.67 10.65
N SER A 247 2.24 13.90 11.89
CA SER A 247 3.13 14.36 12.97
C SER A 247 4.29 13.41 13.28
N PHE A 248 4.17 12.14 12.92
CA PHE A 248 5.20 11.13 13.06
C PHE A 248 6.14 11.04 11.84
N SER A 249 5.74 11.55 10.66
CA SER A 249 6.58 11.44 9.45
C SER A 249 7.87 12.21 9.63
N ASN A 250 9.01 11.55 9.37
CA ASN A 250 10.28 12.27 9.28
C ASN A 250 10.25 13.22 8.08
N TYR A 251 11.02 14.32 8.20
CA TYR A 251 11.14 15.36 7.19
C TYR A 251 12.62 15.76 7.03
N ASN A 252 13.15 15.53 5.85
CA ASN A 252 14.54 15.80 5.48
C ASN A 252 14.70 15.60 3.95
N GLU A 253 15.94 15.67 3.44
CA GLU A 253 16.27 15.53 2.04
C GLU A 253 15.97 14.15 1.44
N SER A 254 15.73 13.12 2.25
CA SER A 254 15.33 11.79 1.75
C SER A 254 13.85 11.68 1.41
N VAL A 255 13.02 12.67 1.77
CA VAL A 255 11.62 12.69 1.37
C VAL A 255 11.53 13.06 -0.11
N PHE A 256 11.37 12.06 -0.97
CA PHE A 256 11.18 12.30 -2.40
C PHE A 256 9.73 12.68 -2.73
N ILE A 257 8.78 12.01 -2.08
CA ILE A 257 7.34 12.13 -2.35
C ILE A 257 6.56 11.81 -1.07
N VAL A 258 5.30 12.20 -1.00
CA VAL A 258 4.40 11.78 0.08
C VAL A 258 3.18 11.01 -0.45
N ALA A 259 2.65 10.15 0.43
CA ALA A 259 1.43 9.39 0.18
C ALA A 259 0.61 9.28 1.48
N PRO A 260 -0.66 8.83 1.43
CA PRO A 260 -1.46 8.60 2.63
C PRO A 260 -0.79 7.63 3.59
N GLY A 261 -0.63 8.00 4.86
CA GLY A 261 0.05 7.16 5.85
C GLY A 261 -0.56 7.22 7.25
N GLU A 262 -1.64 7.97 7.44
CA GLU A 262 -2.32 8.09 8.72
C GLU A 262 -3.74 7.53 8.62
N GLU A 263 -4.13 6.66 9.55
CA GLU A 263 -5.43 5.97 9.52
C GLU A 263 -5.76 5.27 8.19
N THR A 264 -4.74 4.82 7.48
CA THR A 264 -4.91 3.99 6.28
C THR A 264 -5.58 2.68 6.64
N VAL A 265 -6.42 2.15 5.74
CA VAL A 265 -7.13 0.90 5.94
C VAL A 265 -6.63 -0.18 4.99
N SER A 266 -6.33 -1.35 5.53
CA SER A 266 -5.94 -2.53 4.74
C SER A 266 -6.18 -3.82 5.52
N LEU A 267 -5.63 -4.91 5.01
CA LEU A 267 -5.85 -6.28 5.49
C LEU A 267 -5.19 -6.55 6.85
N SER A 268 -5.76 -7.48 7.59
CA SER A 268 -5.12 -8.12 8.74
C SER A 268 -4.79 -9.59 8.43
N CYS A 269 -3.99 -10.23 9.27
CA CYS A 269 -3.70 -11.66 9.15
C CYS A 269 -4.89 -12.59 9.37
N SER A 270 -6.06 -12.09 9.70
CA SER A 270 -7.28 -12.89 9.82
C SER A 270 -8.00 -13.00 8.48
N ARG A 271 -8.72 -14.10 8.27
CA ARG A 271 -9.39 -14.41 7.00
C ARG A 271 -10.28 -13.28 6.45
N TYR A 272 -10.91 -12.53 7.33
CA TYR A 272 -11.91 -11.51 6.99
C TYR A 272 -11.64 -10.16 7.66
N GLY A 273 -10.41 -9.97 8.15
CA GLY A 273 -10.09 -8.79 8.95
C GLY A 273 -9.50 -7.66 8.15
N ILE A 274 -9.88 -6.46 8.54
CA ILE A 274 -9.22 -5.22 8.16
C ILE A 274 -8.65 -4.54 9.40
N ARG A 275 -7.70 -3.63 9.19
CA ARG A 275 -7.09 -2.80 10.24
C ARG A 275 -6.93 -1.38 9.73
N PHE A 276 -6.80 -0.45 10.69
CA PHE A 276 -6.34 0.92 10.47
C PHE A 276 -4.95 1.05 11.08
N ARG A 277 -4.03 1.67 10.36
CA ARG A 277 -2.66 1.84 10.82
C ARG A 277 -2.10 3.21 10.43
N ASN A 278 -1.07 3.64 11.19
CA ASN A 278 -0.32 4.89 11.00
C ASN A 278 1.15 4.56 10.81
N GLY A 279 1.81 5.23 9.87
CA GLY A 279 3.25 5.11 9.62
C GLY A 279 3.62 5.37 8.16
N THR A 280 4.82 5.85 7.94
CA THR A 280 5.41 5.99 6.60
C THR A 280 5.56 4.63 5.89
N SER A 281 5.68 3.53 6.66
CA SER A 281 5.63 2.17 6.11
C SER A 281 4.31 1.83 5.41
N TYR A 282 3.23 2.56 5.70
CA TYR A 282 1.93 2.39 5.04
C TYR A 282 1.70 3.41 3.93
N ALA A 283 2.55 4.44 3.84
CA ALA A 283 2.60 5.37 2.72
C ALA A 283 3.40 4.80 1.53
N ALA A 284 4.54 4.16 1.78
CA ALA A 284 5.40 3.58 0.75
C ALA A 284 4.66 2.61 -0.21
N PRO A 285 3.78 1.70 0.23
CA PRO A 285 3.08 0.78 -0.66
C PRO A 285 2.16 1.46 -1.69
N PHE A 286 1.68 2.69 -1.45
CA PHE A 286 0.93 3.45 -2.47
C PHE A 286 1.83 3.81 -3.65
N VAL A 287 3.06 4.21 -3.38
CA VAL A 287 4.06 4.52 -4.42
C VAL A 287 4.52 3.24 -5.11
N THR A 288 4.71 2.15 -4.36
CA THR A 288 5.05 0.82 -4.91
C THR A 288 3.98 0.33 -5.89
N GLY A 289 2.70 0.44 -5.51
CA GLY A 289 1.58 0.06 -6.38
C GLY A 289 1.53 0.91 -7.64
N LEU A 290 1.74 2.23 -7.54
CA LEU A 290 1.78 3.13 -8.70
C LEU A 290 2.95 2.78 -9.63
N ALA A 291 4.14 2.49 -9.09
CA ALA A 291 5.28 2.03 -9.88
C ALA A 291 4.95 0.74 -10.65
N ALA A 292 4.21 -0.19 -10.02
CA ALA A 292 3.79 -1.43 -10.68
C ALA A 292 2.80 -1.19 -11.81
N LEU A 293 1.84 -0.27 -11.66
CA LEU A 293 0.92 0.12 -12.74
C LEU A 293 1.68 0.69 -13.96
N LEU A 294 2.69 1.51 -13.70
CA LEU A 294 3.52 2.07 -14.77
C LEU A 294 4.45 1.03 -15.41
N LYS A 295 5.02 0.13 -14.61
CA LYS A 295 5.86 -0.99 -15.10
C LYS A 295 5.08 -1.99 -15.98
N GLU A 296 3.77 -2.15 -15.77
CA GLU A 296 2.91 -2.93 -16.68
C GLU A 296 2.90 -2.35 -18.09
N ARG A 297 2.78 -1.02 -18.21
CA ARG A 297 2.77 -0.33 -19.52
C ARG A 297 4.16 -0.08 -20.09
N TYR A 298 5.12 0.21 -19.23
CA TYR A 298 6.49 0.59 -19.56
C TYR A 298 7.48 -0.28 -18.80
N PRO A 299 7.67 -1.56 -19.19
CA PRO A 299 8.53 -2.50 -18.46
C PRO A 299 9.99 -2.02 -18.35
N GLN A 300 10.47 -1.23 -19.32
CA GLN A 300 11.81 -0.65 -19.36
C GLN A 300 11.98 0.61 -18.48
N MET A 301 10.90 1.17 -17.90
CA MET A 301 10.95 2.37 -17.07
C MET A 301 11.98 2.19 -15.94
N THR A 302 12.94 3.09 -15.87
CA THR A 302 13.94 3.11 -14.79
C THR A 302 13.40 3.84 -13.55
N ARG A 303 14.13 3.76 -12.44
CA ARG A 303 13.84 4.58 -11.26
C ARG A 303 13.90 6.08 -11.59
N THR A 304 14.88 6.49 -12.37
CA THR A 304 15.02 7.90 -12.78
C THR A 304 13.83 8.38 -13.60
N ASP A 305 13.34 7.59 -14.54
CA ASP A 305 12.13 7.90 -15.32
C ASP A 305 10.91 8.03 -14.39
N PHE A 306 10.76 7.08 -13.47
CA PHE A 306 9.66 7.11 -12.51
C PHE A 306 9.73 8.35 -11.60
N CYS A 307 10.92 8.73 -11.13
CA CYS A 307 11.14 9.97 -10.38
C CYS A 307 10.70 11.21 -11.16
N GLU A 308 11.06 11.30 -12.46
CA GLU A 308 10.63 12.44 -13.29
C GLU A 308 9.11 12.47 -13.49
N ILE A 309 8.49 11.32 -13.72
CA ILE A 309 7.03 11.20 -13.81
C ILE A 309 6.37 11.66 -12.49
N LEU A 310 6.87 11.23 -11.35
CA LEU A 310 6.35 11.65 -10.04
C LEU A 310 6.48 13.15 -9.83
N LYS A 311 7.62 13.76 -10.17
CA LYS A 311 7.82 15.23 -10.07
C LYS A 311 6.80 16.02 -10.89
N GLN A 312 6.52 15.55 -12.11
CA GLN A 312 5.60 16.25 -13.02
C GLN A 312 4.13 16.03 -12.69
N SER A 313 3.80 14.95 -12.00
CA SER A 313 2.42 14.52 -11.81
C SER A 313 1.88 14.67 -10.39
N SER A 314 2.74 14.96 -9.42
CA SER A 314 2.33 15.07 -8.01
C SER A 314 1.59 16.37 -7.73
N LEU A 315 0.68 16.32 -6.78
CA LEU A 315 0.04 17.51 -6.24
C LEU A 315 1.02 18.19 -5.28
N ASP A 316 1.57 19.32 -5.69
CA ASP A 316 2.47 20.12 -4.88
C ASP A 316 1.77 20.56 -3.57
N LEU A 317 2.45 20.33 -2.45
CA LEU A 317 1.99 20.66 -1.11
C LEU A 317 3.09 21.41 -0.35
N GLY A 318 2.68 22.29 0.56
CA GLY A 318 3.64 23.06 1.34
C GLY A 318 4.22 24.24 0.57
N LYS A 319 5.55 24.31 0.48
CA LYS A 319 6.25 25.34 -0.28
C LYS A 319 6.32 24.94 -1.75
N GLU A 320 6.09 25.87 -2.66
CA GLU A 320 6.16 25.63 -4.10
C GLU A 320 7.47 24.94 -4.53
N GLY A 321 7.32 23.85 -5.26
CA GLY A 321 8.40 22.96 -5.67
C GLY A 321 8.83 22.01 -4.57
N TYR A 322 10.07 21.54 -4.61
CA TYR A 322 10.59 20.62 -3.61
C TYR A 322 10.72 21.27 -2.23
N ASP A 323 10.20 20.59 -1.19
CA ASP A 323 10.48 20.90 0.21
C ASP A 323 10.73 19.62 1.04
N PRO A 324 11.44 19.71 2.19
CA PRO A 324 11.82 18.51 2.97
C PRO A 324 10.67 17.83 3.70
N TYR A 325 9.47 18.42 3.76
CA TYR A 325 8.29 17.84 4.40
C TYR A 325 7.47 16.99 3.43
N PHE A 326 7.26 17.52 2.22
CA PHE A 326 6.39 16.92 1.21
C PHE A 326 7.14 16.36 0.00
N GLY A 327 8.47 16.55 -0.08
CA GLY A 327 9.23 16.22 -1.28
C GLY A 327 8.72 17.00 -2.49
N TRP A 328 8.37 16.28 -3.55
CA TRP A 328 7.73 16.85 -4.76
C TRP A 328 6.19 16.90 -4.65
N GLY A 329 5.63 16.51 -3.50
CA GLY A 329 4.19 16.58 -3.25
C GLY A 329 3.51 15.20 -3.10
N LEU A 330 2.19 15.18 -3.18
CA LEU A 330 1.35 14.01 -3.01
C LEU A 330 1.09 13.31 -4.34
N ILE A 331 1.37 12.02 -4.41
CA ILE A 331 1.13 11.21 -5.61
C ILE A 331 -0.31 11.31 -6.11
N GLN A 332 -0.50 11.33 -7.45
CA GLN A 332 -1.79 11.36 -8.13
C GLN A 332 -1.77 10.32 -9.26
N ALA A 333 -2.48 9.21 -9.07
CA ALA A 333 -2.30 8.03 -9.91
C ALA A 333 -2.71 8.24 -11.38
N ASP A 334 -3.83 8.92 -11.64
CA ASP A 334 -4.30 9.21 -12.98
C ASP A 334 -3.41 10.22 -13.71
N VAL A 335 -2.89 11.22 -12.98
CA VAL A 335 -1.98 12.23 -13.54
C VAL A 335 -0.63 11.59 -13.87
N ALA A 336 -0.12 10.68 -13.00
CA ALA A 336 1.12 9.96 -13.24
C ALA A 336 1.04 9.04 -14.47
N LEU A 337 -0.10 8.37 -14.67
CA LEU A 337 -0.30 7.56 -15.86
C LEU A 337 -0.33 8.41 -17.13
N HIS A 338 -0.96 9.57 -17.09
CA HIS A 338 -0.98 10.50 -18.22
C HIS A 338 0.40 11.10 -18.51
N ALA A 339 1.12 11.53 -17.46
CA ALA A 339 2.49 12.03 -17.63
C ALA A 339 3.43 10.97 -18.21
N ALA A 340 3.25 9.69 -17.85
CA ALA A 340 4.03 8.61 -18.44
C ALA A 340 3.71 8.37 -19.91
N GLU A 341 2.48 8.58 -20.37
CA GLU A 341 2.10 8.50 -21.80
C GLU A 341 2.77 9.60 -22.63
N GLU A 342 3.06 10.77 -22.02
CA GLU A 342 3.78 11.86 -22.68
C GLU A 342 5.31 11.69 -22.61
N PHE A 343 5.80 10.91 -21.63
CA PHE A 343 7.21 10.69 -21.36
C PHE A 343 7.80 9.59 -22.27
N PHE A 344 7.03 8.54 -22.59
CA PHE A 344 7.43 7.38 -23.40
C PHE A 344 6.78 7.37 -24.79
#